data_115a2e2601281c5b7759488bbc080770
#
_entry.id   115a2e2601281c5b7759488bbc080770
#
_cell.length_a   1.000
_cell.length_b   1.000
_cell.length_c   1.000
_cell.angle_alpha   90.00
_cell.angle_beta   90.00
_cell.angle_gamma   90.00
#
_symmetry.space_group_name_H-M   'P 1'
#
loop_
_entity.id
_entity.type
_entity.pdbx_description
1 polymer ?
#
loop_
_entity_poly.entity_id
_entity_poly.type
_entity_poly.pdbx_seq_one_letter_code
_entity_poly.pdbx_strand_id
1 'polypeptide(L)'
;MKKILVTGGAGFIGSAVVRHIIQNTEDSVINLDKLTYAGNLESLTDVADSSRYTFEQVDICDRAELDRVFAQHQPDAVMHLAAESHVDRSIDSAGEFIQTNIVGTFNLLEAARAYWQQMSSEKREAFRFHHISTDEVYGDLHGTDDLFTETTPYAPSSPYSASKASS
;
A
#
# COMPACT_ATOMS: atom_id res chain seq x y z
N MET A 1 -20.92 -2.68 -4.31
CA MET A 1 -20.10 -1.45 -4.28
C MET A 1 -19.30 -1.46 -2.99
N LYS A 2 -17.98 -1.49 -3.07
CA LYS A 2 -17.06 -1.47 -1.93
C LYS A 2 -16.31 -0.14 -1.87
N LYS A 3 -15.85 0.23 -0.69
CA LYS A 3 -14.89 1.34 -0.50
C LYS A 3 -13.50 0.74 -0.30
N ILE A 4 -12.56 1.07 -1.17
CA ILE A 4 -11.20 0.53 -1.13
C ILE A 4 -10.24 1.65 -0.74
N LEU A 5 -9.53 1.49 0.37
CA LEU A 5 -8.43 2.35 0.75
C LEU A 5 -7.18 1.90 -0.02
N VAL A 6 -6.68 2.76 -0.90
CA VAL A 6 -5.46 2.53 -1.68
C VAL A 6 -4.38 3.44 -1.13
N THR A 7 -3.35 2.90 -0.51
CA THR A 7 -2.20 3.70 -0.07
C THR A 7 -1.14 3.76 -1.17
N GLY A 8 -0.45 4.89 -1.32
CA GLY A 8 0.48 5.10 -2.43
C GLY A 8 -0.22 5.27 -3.78
N GLY A 9 -1.51 5.71 -3.76
CA GLY A 9 -2.32 5.79 -4.97
C GLY A 9 -1.97 6.95 -5.90
N ALA A 10 -1.10 7.88 -5.51
CA ALA A 10 -0.52 8.89 -6.39
C ALA A 10 0.79 8.43 -7.06
N GLY A 11 1.32 7.26 -6.68
CA GLY A 11 2.51 6.66 -7.29
C GLY A 11 2.22 5.99 -8.65
N PHE A 12 3.26 5.46 -9.29
CA PHE A 12 3.17 4.87 -10.63
C PHE A 12 2.15 3.72 -10.72
N ILE A 13 2.32 2.67 -9.91
CA ILE A 13 1.40 1.52 -9.90
C ILE A 13 0.07 1.91 -9.25
N GLY A 14 0.11 2.65 -8.12
CA GLY A 14 -1.08 3.04 -7.39
C GLY A 14 -2.07 3.86 -8.22
N SER A 15 -1.58 4.81 -9.02
CA SER A 15 -2.45 5.61 -9.89
C SER A 15 -3.14 4.79 -10.97
N ALA A 16 -2.47 3.76 -11.50
CA ALA A 16 -3.09 2.83 -12.45
C ALA A 16 -4.18 1.98 -11.77
N VAL A 17 -3.95 1.52 -10.53
CA VAL A 17 -4.96 0.79 -9.74
C VAL A 17 -6.17 1.68 -9.46
N VAL A 18 -5.96 2.91 -9.01
CA VAL A 18 -7.04 3.88 -8.73
C VAL A 18 -7.88 4.12 -9.98
N ARG A 19 -7.26 4.44 -11.12
CA ARG A 19 -7.97 4.64 -12.39
C ARG A 19 -8.74 3.38 -12.79
N HIS A 20 -8.12 2.20 -12.69
CA HIS A 20 -8.78 0.95 -13.04
C HIS A 20 -10.04 0.72 -12.21
N ILE A 21 -9.99 0.90 -10.89
CA ILE A 21 -11.15 0.72 -10.02
C ILE A 21 -12.26 1.69 -10.39
N ILE A 22 -11.96 2.98 -10.54
CA ILE A 22 -12.97 4.00 -10.83
C ILE A 22 -13.58 3.83 -12.23
N GLN A 23 -12.79 3.45 -13.24
CA GLN A 23 -13.26 3.37 -14.62
C GLN A 23 -13.94 2.04 -14.96
N ASN A 24 -13.54 0.94 -14.30
CA ASN A 24 -13.93 -0.41 -14.72
C ASN A 24 -14.76 -1.17 -13.67
N THR A 25 -15.03 -0.56 -12.50
CA THR A 25 -15.87 -1.16 -11.45
C THR A 25 -16.85 -0.13 -10.90
N GLU A 26 -17.78 -0.59 -10.06
CA GLU A 26 -18.69 0.29 -9.31
C GLU A 26 -18.14 0.70 -7.93
N ASP A 27 -16.91 0.29 -7.59
CA ASP A 27 -16.33 0.54 -6.29
C ASP A 27 -15.81 1.98 -6.14
N SER A 28 -15.66 2.42 -4.90
CA SER A 28 -15.13 3.74 -4.54
C SER A 28 -13.70 3.61 -4.02
N VAL A 29 -12.89 4.63 -4.23
CA VAL A 29 -11.50 4.68 -3.79
C VAL A 29 -11.27 5.82 -2.82
N ILE A 30 -10.64 5.51 -1.69
CA ILE A 30 -9.96 6.48 -0.83
C ILE A 30 -8.47 6.35 -1.17
N ASN A 31 -7.93 7.33 -1.88
CA ASN A 31 -6.50 7.39 -2.21
C ASN A 31 -5.75 8.09 -1.10
N LEU A 32 -4.91 7.35 -0.37
CA LEU A 32 -4.07 7.87 0.70
C LEU A 32 -2.62 7.93 0.22
N ASP A 33 -2.05 9.14 0.13
CA ASP A 33 -0.68 9.35 -0.29
C ASP A 33 -0.08 10.57 0.39
N LYS A 34 1.17 10.52 0.82
CA LYS A 34 1.83 11.67 1.44
C LYS A 34 2.41 12.67 0.44
N LEU A 35 2.39 12.32 -0.86
CA LEU A 35 2.95 13.12 -1.97
C LEU A 35 4.45 13.39 -1.78
N THR A 36 5.24 12.35 -1.84
CA THR A 36 6.70 12.45 -1.97
C THR A 36 7.09 12.75 -3.43
N TYR A 37 8.38 12.70 -3.71
CA TYR A 37 8.92 12.83 -5.08
C TYR A 37 8.30 11.85 -6.10
N ALA A 38 7.78 10.71 -5.64
CA ALA A 38 7.17 9.68 -6.48
C ALA A 38 5.64 9.85 -6.66
N GLY A 39 5.01 10.73 -5.86
CA GLY A 39 3.58 10.99 -5.93
C GLY A 39 3.23 12.10 -6.92
N ASN A 40 2.34 11.81 -7.88
CA ASN A 40 1.87 12.79 -8.87
C ASN A 40 0.36 12.69 -9.08
N LEU A 41 -0.39 13.69 -8.61
CA LEU A 41 -1.84 13.75 -8.77
C LEU A 41 -2.28 14.01 -10.22
N GLU A 42 -1.42 14.53 -11.10
CA GLU A 42 -1.74 14.68 -12.53
C GLU A 42 -2.05 13.32 -13.18
N SER A 43 -1.48 12.25 -12.67
CA SER A 43 -1.78 10.89 -13.13
C SER A 43 -3.22 10.44 -12.86
N LEU A 44 -3.97 11.21 -12.07
CA LEU A 44 -5.34 10.90 -11.62
C LEU A 44 -6.39 11.90 -12.12
N THR A 45 -6.01 12.86 -13.01
CA THR A 45 -6.93 13.89 -13.53
C THR A 45 -8.19 13.31 -14.14
N ASP A 46 -8.09 12.17 -14.83
CA ASP A 46 -9.23 11.51 -15.49
C ASP A 46 -10.29 10.99 -14.50
N VAL A 47 -9.95 10.85 -13.22
CA VAL A 47 -10.83 10.31 -12.19
C VAL A 47 -11.02 11.25 -10.99
N ALA A 48 -10.32 12.37 -10.97
CA ALA A 48 -10.31 13.32 -9.85
C ALA A 48 -11.71 13.88 -9.52
N ASP A 49 -12.54 14.11 -10.53
CA ASP A 49 -13.90 14.66 -10.38
C ASP A 49 -14.96 13.58 -10.11
N SER A 50 -14.58 12.31 -10.04
CA SER A 50 -15.52 11.24 -9.74
C SER A 50 -16.04 11.33 -8.31
N SER A 51 -17.35 11.26 -8.10
CA SER A 51 -17.95 11.18 -6.77
C SER A 51 -17.56 9.91 -5.98
N ARG A 52 -16.93 8.96 -6.64
CA ARG A 52 -16.41 7.71 -6.05
C ARG A 52 -14.91 7.77 -5.70
N TYR A 53 -14.26 8.91 -5.96
CA TYR A 53 -12.85 9.14 -5.63
C TYR A 53 -12.72 10.16 -4.50
N THR A 54 -11.88 9.86 -3.53
CA THR A 54 -11.51 10.78 -2.44
C THR A 54 -9.99 10.73 -2.26
N PHE A 55 -9.36 11.89 -2.08
CA PHE A 55 -7.94 11.99 -1.77
C PHE A 55 -7.72 12.40 -0.33
N GLU A 56 -6.83 11.70 0.35
CA GLU A 56 -6.33 11.98 1.71
C GLU A 56 -4.82 12.13 1.67
N GLN A 57 -4.32 13.34 1.93
CA GLN A 57 -2.88 13.56 2.01
C GLN A 57 -2.37 13.19 3.41
N VAL A 58 -1.96 11.94 3.57
CA VAL A 58 -1.56 11.35 4.85
C VAL A 58 -0.31 10.49 4.69
N ASP A 59 0.61 10.59 5.67
CA ASP A 59 1.73 9.67 5.79
C ASP A 59 1.29 8.41 6.56
N ILE A 60 1.58 7.23 6.04
CA ILE A 60 1.30 5.96 6.73
C ILE A 60 2.07 5.81 8.05
N CYS A 61 3.08 6.65 8.29
CA CYS A 61 3.77 6.74 9.57
C CYS A 61 2.98 7.52 10.63
N ASP A 62 1.96 8.29 10.24
CA ASP A 62 1.10 9.03 11.17
C ASP A 62 -0.10 8.16 11.60
N ARG A 63 0.05 7.51 12.74
CA ARG A 63 -0.98 6.63 13.29
C ARG A 63 -2.30 7.35 13.59
N ALA A 64 -2.26 8.57 14.09
CA ALA A 64 -3.47 9.31 14.45
C ALA A 64 -4.29 9.66 13.20
N GLU A 65 -3.62 10.07 12.13
CA GLU A 65 -4.28 10.32 10.85
C GLU A 65 -4.82 9.04 10.22
N LEU A 66 -4.12 7.92 10.32
CA LEU A 66 -4.65 6.62 9.87
C LEU A 66 -5.94 6.25 10.62
N ASP A 67 -5.95 6.37 11.96
CA ASP A 67 -7.14 6.09 12.77
C ASP A 67 -8.32 7.00 12.36
N ARG A 68 -8.06 8.29 12.07
CA ARG A 68 -9.06 9.24 11.54
C ARG A 68 -9.61 8.78 10.19
N VAL A 69 -8.73 8.40 9.25
CA VAL A 69 -9.13 7.95 7.90
C VAL A 69 -10.00 6.70 7.98
N PHE A 70 -9.63 5.71 8.78
CA PHE A 70 -10.45 4.50 8.97
C PHE A 70 -11.81 4.82 9.59
N ALA A 71 -11.87 5.69 10.60
CA ALA A 71 -13.11 6.09 11.25
C ALA A 71 -14.04 6.86 10.32
N GLN A 72 -13.49 7.80 9.53
CA GLN A 72 -14.24 8.67 8.63
C GLN A 72 -14.77 7.91 7.42
N HIS A 73 -13.95 7.12 6.76
CA HIS A 73 -14.27 6.52 5.47
C HIS A 73 -14.83 5.10 5.58
N GLN A 74 -14.51 4.37 6.63
CA GLN A 74 -14.97 3.00 6.88
C GLN A 74 -14.74 2.07 5.67
N PRO A 75 -13.48 1.86 5.22
CA PRO A 75 -13.19 1.06 4.05
C PRO A 75 -13.56 -0.41 4.23
N ASP A 76 -13.98 -1.05 3.15
CA ASP A 76 -14.28 -2.49 3.08
C ASP A 76 -13.03 -3.33 2.78
N ALA A 77 -12.00 -2.69 2.23
CA ALA A 77 -10.71 -3.32 1.93
C ALA A 77 -9.58 -2.29 1.92
N VAL A 78 -8.36 -2.77 2.08
CA VAL A 78 -7.13 -2.00 1.93
C VAL A 78 -6.28 -2.63 0.83
N MET A 79 -5.75 -1.81 -0.08
CA MET A 79 -4.67 -2.16 -1.01
C MET A 79 -3.45 -1.30 -0.64
N HIS A 80 -2.45 -1.93 -0.05
CA HIS A 80 -1.28 -1.23 0.46
C HIS A 80 -0.14 -1.26 -0.56
N LEU A 81 0.04 -0.12 -1.27
CA LEU A 81 1.10 0.09 -2.26
C LEU A 81 2.10 1.17 -1.84
N ALA A 82 1.81 1.94 -0.79
CA ALA A 82 2.74 2.96 -0.29
C ALA A 82 4.05 2.29 0.19
N ALA A 83 5.16 2.69 -0.40
CA ALA A 83 6.49 2.22 -0.04
C ALA A 83 7.56 3.18 -0.60
N GLU A 84 8.70 3.26 0.06
CA GLU A 84 9.94 3.66 -0.60
C GLU A 84 10.44 2.47 -1.43
N SER A 85 10.69 2.68 -2.74
CA SER A 85 10.91 1.58 -3.70
C SER A 85 12.17 1.71 -4.56
N HIS A 86 12.90 2.82 -4.47
CA HIS A 86 14.12 3.06 -5.27
C HIS A 86 15.31 2.33 -4.67
N VAL A 87 15.72 1.19 -5.26
CA VAL A 87 16.80 0.32 -4.74
C VAL A 87 18.10 1.10 -4.48
N ASP A 88 18.60 1.88 -5.46
CA ASP A 88 19.84 2.65 -5.30
C ASP A 88 19.74 3.65 -4.13
N ARG A 89 18.60 4.34 -3.97
CA ARG A 89 18.39 5.22 -2.82
C ARG A 89 18.36 4.47 -1.48
N SER A 90 17.97 3.20 -1.47
CA SER A 90 17.95 2.41 -0.24
C SER A 90 19.36 2.18 0.32
N ILE A 91 20.36 2.18 -0.55
CA ILE A 91 21.77 2.02 -0.15
C ILE A 91 22.26 3.28 0.59
N ASP A 92 21.89 4.47 0.07
CA ASP A 92 22.34 5.75 0.62
C ASP A 92 21.49 6.21 1.82
N SER A 93 20.21 5.85 1.87
CA SER A 93 19.21 6.33 2.84
C SER A 93 18.34 5.21 3.41
N ALA A 94 18.93 4.11 3.86
CA ALA A 94 18.20 2.94 4.38
C ALA A 94 17.19 3.27 5.50
N GLY A 95 17.44 4.33 6.29
CA GLY A 95 16.54 4.77 7.37
C GLY A 95 15.15 5.16 6.88
N GLU A 96 15.03 5.79 5.72
CA GLU A 96 13.74 6.15 5.12
C GLU A 96 12.93 4.91 4.73
N PHE A 97 13.61 3.86 4.25
CA PHE A 97 13.00 2.59 3.90
C PHE A 97 12.51 1.83 5.13
N ILE A 98 13.29 1.83 6.21
CA ILE A 98 12.86 1.25 7.50
C ILE A 98 11.63 2.01 8.01
N GLN A 99 11.68 3.33 8.04
CA GLN A 99 10.59 4.15 8.55
C GLN A 99 9.31 3.96 7.73
N THR A 100 9.39 4.06 6.40
CA THR A 100 8.19 3.95 5.55
C THR A 100 7.72 2.51 5.41
N ASN A 101 8.61 1.59 5.02
CA ASN A 101 8.20 0.24 4.64
C ASN A 101 7.91 -0.66 5.84
N ILE A 102 8.62 -0.48 6.96
CA ILE A 102 8.43 -1.31 8.17
C ILE A 102 7.51 -0.59 9.16
N VAL A 103 7.91 0.59 9.65
CA VAL A 103 7.13 1.30 10.69
C VAL A 103 5.80 1.80 10.14
N GLY A 104 5.78 2.36 8.93
CA GLY A 104 4.55 2.79 8.26
C GLY A 104 3.59 1.63 8.01
N THR A 105 4.08 0.49 7.51
CA THR A 105 3.24 -0.71 7.34
C THR A 105 2.72 -1.24 8.68
N PHE A 106 3.56 -1.28 9.72
CA PHE A 106 3.12 -1.64 11.06
C PHE A 106 1.98 -0.73 11.56
N ASN A 107 2.13 0.59 11.44
CA ASN A 107 1.10 1.55 11.86
C ASN A 107 -0.21 1.35 11.08
N LEU A 108 -0.13 1.13 9.77
CA LEU A 108 -1.30 0.87 8.92
C LEU A 108 -1.99 -0.45 9.31
N LEU A 109 -1.23 -1.52 9.57
CA LEU A 109 -1.76 -2.80 10.03
C LEU A 109 -2.45 -2.67 11.39
N GLU A 110 -1.85 -1.94 12.33
CA GLU A 110 -2.45 -1.71 13.66
C GLU A 110 -3.72 -0.86 13.58
N ALA A 111 -3.76 0.18 12.72
CA ALA A 111 -4.97 0.96 12.48
C ALA A 111 -6.08 0.09 11.84
N ALA A 112 -5.73 -0.69 10.82
CA ALA A 112 -6.65 -1.62 10.17
C ALA A 112 -7.17 -2.70 11.15
N ARG A 113 -6.30 -3.24 12.00
CA ARG A 113 -6.67 -4.22 13.03
C ARG A 113 -7.64 -3.63 14.06
N ALA A 114 -7.35 -2.44 14.57
CA ALA A 114 -8.21 -1.74 15.52
C ALA A 114 -9.60 -1.46 14.91
N TYR A 115 -9.65 -1.01 13.67
CA TYR A 115 -10.88 -0.80 12.91
C TYR A 115 -11.63 -2.12 12.68
N TRP A 116 -10.95 -3.17 12.21
CA TRP A 116 -11.51 -4.50 11.95
C TRP A 116 -12.16 -5.12 13.20
N GLN A 117 -11.55 -4.94 14.38
CA GLN A 117 -12.10 -5.45 15.65
C GLN A 117 -13.47 -4.84 16.01
N GLN A 118 -13.78 -3.65 15.51
CA GLN A 118 -15.04 -2.95 15.77
C GLN A 118 -16.15 -3.30 14.77
N MET A 119 -15.83 -4.04 13.69
CA MET A 119 -16.80 -4.45 12.68
C MET A 119 -17.72 -5.56 13.17
N SER A 120 -18.90 -5.68 12.52
CA SER A 120 -19.75 -6.87 12.65
C SER A 120 -19.03 -8.12 12.12
N SER A 121 -19.45 -9.32 12.56
CA SER A 121 -18.85 -10.58 12.13
C SER A 121 -18.83 -10.72 10.61
N GLU A 122 -19.93 -10.39 9.94
CA GLU A 122 -20.07 -10.45 8.49
C GLU A 122 -19.05 -9.54 7.77
N LYS A 123 -18.91 -8.29 8.22
CA LYS A 123 -17.94 -7.35 7.66
C LYS A 123 -16.50 -7.79 7.91
N ARG A 124 -16.21 -8.35 9.09
CA ARG A 124 -14.87 -8.89 9.42
C ARG A 124 -14.47 -10.02 8.49
N GLU A 125 -15.38 -10.93 8.17
CA GLU A 125 -15.11 -12.04 7.26
C GLU A 125 -14.88 -11.57 5.82
N ALA A 126 -15.55 -10.49 5.41
CA ALA A 126 -15.45 -9.93 4.07
C ALA A 126 -14.26 -8.98 3.90
N PHE A 127 -13.74 -8.38 4.98
CA PHE A 127 -12.63 -7.42 4.95
C PHE A 127 -11.35 -8.06 4.42
N ARG A 128 -10.63 -7.33 3.57
CA ARG A 128 -9.33 -7.78 3.03
C ARG A 128 -8.29 -6.67 3.18
N PHE A 129 -7.14 -7.05 3.71
CA PHE A 129 -5.91 -6.25 3.66
C PHE A 129 -4.98 -6.91 2.65
N HIS A 130 -4.76 -6.23 1.51
CA HIS A 130 -3.89 -6.70 0.44
C HIS A 130 -2.60 -5.89 0.45
N HIS A 131 -1.53 -6.50 0.95
CA HIS A 131 -0.19 -5.93 0.95
C HIS A 131 0.53 -6.26 -0.36
N ILE A 132 1.06 -5.25 -1.04
CA ILE A 132 1.84 -5.44 -2.27
C ILE A 132 3.31 -5.57 -1.91
N SER A 133 3.87 -6.74 -2.16
CA SER A 133 5.28 -7.06 -1.96
C SER A 133 6.05 -7.02 -3.29
N THR A 134 7.22 -7.64 -3.33
CA THR A 134 8.10 -7.77 -4.49
C THR A 134 8.75 -9.17 -4.48
N ASP A 135 9.10 -9.68 -5.65
CA ASP A 135 9.88 -10.90 -5.80
C ASP A 135 11.31 -10.76 -5.27
N GLU A 136 11.85 -9.56 -5.20
CA GLU A 136 13.17 -9.28 -4.62
C GLU A 136 13.33 -9.73 -3.16
N VAL A 137 12.22 -10.00 -2.45
CA VAL A 137 12.26 -10.58 -1.09
C VAL A 137 12.85 -11.99 -1.08
N TYR A 138 12.80 -12.67 -2.22
CA TYR A 138 13.35 -14.03 -2.39
C TYR A 138 14.81 -14.06 -2.86
N GLY A 139 15.39 -12.90 -3.19
CA GLY A 139 16.76 -12.80 -3.71
C GLY A 139 16.80 -12.85 -5.24
N ASP A 140 17.76 -13.58 -5.77
CA ASP A 140 17.90 -13.77 -7.22
C ASP A 140 18.04 -15.25 -7.58
N LEU A 141 17.83 -15.56 -8.87
CA LEU A 141 17.91 -16.90 -9.45
C LEU A 141 19.09 -17.05 -10.43
N HIS A 142 20.16 -16.27 -10.22
CA HIS A 142 21.32 -16.29 -11.11
C HIS A 142 21.86 -17.71 -11.35
N GLY A 143 21.94 -18.10 -12.62
CA GLY A 143 22.49 -19.38 -13.03
C GLY A 143 21.55 -20.58 -12.90
N THR A 144 20.27 -20.33 -12.67
CA THR A 144 19.23 -21.37 -12.66
C THR A 144 18.09 -21.04 -13.63
N ASP A 145 17.31 -22.06 -14.02
CA ASP A 145 16.04 -21.92 -14.75
C ASP A 145 14.83 -22.04 -13.81
N ASP A 146 15.04 -21.96 -12.49
CA ASP A 146 14.01 -22.09 -11.47
C ASP A 146 13.09 -20.87 -11.45
N LEU A 147 11.95 -20.99 -10.75
CA LEU A 147 11.00 -19.93 -10.49
C LEU A 147 10.82 -19.75 -8.97
N PHE A 148 10.57 -18.54 -8.52
CA PHE A 148 10.10 -18.32 -7.17
C PHE A 148 8.72 -18.92 -6.96
N THR A 149 8.51 -19.53 -5.81
CA THR A 149 7.26 -20.14 -5.38
C THR A 149 6.92 -19.67 -3.97
N GLU A 150 5.72 -20.00 -3.49
CA GLU A 150 5.28 -19.68 -2.13
C GLU A 150 6.12 -20.37 -1.04
N THR A 151 6.91 -21.38 -1.40
CA THR A 151 7.80 -22.09 -0.49
C THR A 151 9.25 -21.64 -0.57
N THR A 152 9.59 -20.73 -1.50
CA THR A 152 10.93 -20.17 -1.60
C THR A 152 11.27 -19.37 -0.34
N PRO A 153 12.39 -19.63 0.35
CA PRO A 153 12.77 -18.85 1.53
C PRO A 153 13.16 -17.43 1.15
N TYR A 154 12.93 -16.48 2.05
CA TYR A 154 13.38 -15.10 1.87
C TYR A 154 14.91 -15.01 1.91
N ALA A 155 15.47 -14.29 0.95
CA ALA A 155 16.90 -14.05 0.81
C ALA A 155 17.20 -12.64 0.24
N PRO A 156 16.68 -11.56 0.86
CA PRO A 156 16.80 -10.20 0.31
C PRO A 156 18.25 -9.76 0.23
N SER A 157 18.64 -9.07 -0.84
CA SER A 157 20.00 -8.64 -1.13
C SER A 157 20.23 -7.13 -1.06
N SER A 158 19.18 -6.33 -0.81
CA SER A 158 19.25 -4.86 -0.69
C SER A 158 18.51 -4.37 0.55
N PRO A 159 18.77 -3.13 1.04
CA PRO A 159 17.97 -2.53 2.10
C PRO A 159 16.49 -2.40 1.71
N TYR A 160 16.20 -2.12 0.44
CA TYR A 160 14.82 -2.13 -0.08
C TYR A 160 14.16 -3.49 0.09
N SER A 161 14.75 -4.54 -0.52
CA SER A 161 14.17 -5.89 -0.45
C SER A 161 14.09 -6.43 0.98
N ALA A 162 15.09 -6.12 1.84
CA ALA A 162 15.05 -6.46 3.26
C ALA A 162 13.89 -5.75 3.99
N SER A 163 13.63 -4.46 3.70
CA SER A 163 12.52 -3.73 4.26
C SER A 163 11.17 -4.29 3.80
N LYS A 164 11.07 -4.70 2.54
CA LYS A 164 9.86 -5.33 1.99
C LYS A 164 9.64 -6.76 2.52
N ALA A 165 10.69 -7.51 2.80
CA ALA A 165 10.60 -8.81 3.45
C ALA A 165 10.17 -8.72 4.92
N SER A 166 10.37 -7.55 5.54
CA SER A 166 10.04 -7.27 6.95
C SER A 166 8.68 -6.62 7.15
N SER A 167 8.02 -6.20 6.07
CA SER A 167 6.75 -5.44 6.09
C SER A 167 5.50 -6.28 5.97
#